data_d0915cb7c32950e9bd70b5e8874977ef
#
_entry.id   d0915cb7c32950e9bd70b5e8874977ef
#
_cell.length_a   1.000
_cell.length_b   1.000
_cell.length_c   1.000
_cell.angle_alpha   90.00
_cell.angle_beta   90.00
_cell.angle_gamma   90.00
#
_symmetry.space_group_name_H-M   'P 1'
#
loop_
_entity.id
_entity.type
_entity.pdbx_description
1 polymer ?
#
loop_
_entity_poly.entity_id
_entity_poly.type
_entity_poly.pdbx_seq_one_letter_code
_entity_poly.pdbx_strand_id
1 'polypeptide(L)'
;MEAYAMHKMAIVAPRKARMTLDLIRGKSVKDARAILNNTNTKSSRLILKVLNSATANAVNNLNLKEEELFVSECFINPGPVLKRIKFGSRTKVDRRDKRTSHITVKVSDGKEA
;
A
#
# COMPACT_ATOMS: atom_id res chain seq x y z
N MET A 1 -15.59 -1.24 13.99
CA MET A 1 -14.18 -1.35 14.41
C MET A 1 -13.25 -1.38 13.21
N GLU A 2 -12.16 -0.69 13.30
CA GLU A 2 -11.18 -0.60 12.23
C GLU A 2 -9.79 -1.02 12.71
N ALA A 3 -9.04 -1.65 11.82
CA ALA A 3 -7.63 -1.91 12.01
C ALA A 3 -6.87 -1.37 10.82
N TYR A 4 -5.62 -1.04 11.00
CA TYR A 4 -4.81 -0.49 9.92
C TYR A 4 -3.39 -1.05 9.97
N ALA A 5 -2.71 -0.92 8.85
CA ALA A 5 -1.28 -1.15 8.74
C ALA A 5 -0.67 -0.10 7.83
N MET A 6 0.59 0.19 8.04
CA MET A 6 1.32 1.18 7.25
C MET A 6 2.70 0.63 6.90
N HIS A 7 3.08 0.81 5.64
CA HIS A 7 4.44 0.56 5.19
C HIS A 7 5.11 1.90 4.93
N LYS A 8 6.00 2.30 5.83
CA LYS A 8 6.73 3.56 5.71
C LYS A 8 7.92 3.40 4.76
N MET A 9 8.16 4.43 3.96
CA MET A 9 9.31 4.51 3.06
C MET A 9 9.40 3.33 2.07
N ALA A 10 8.25 2.91 1.54
CA ALA A 10 8.23 1.93 0.47
C ALA A 10 8.87 2.52 -0.78
N ILE A 11 9.75 1.77 -1.43
CA ILE A 11 10.49 2.24 -2.59
C ILE A 11 9.61 2.08 -3.84
N VAL A 12 8.66 2.98 -3.98
CA VAL A 12 7.73 3.05 -5.10
C VAL A 12 7.25 4.48 -5.26
N ALA A 13 7.09 4.94 -6.52
CA ALA A 13 6.60 6.28 -6.77
C ALA A 13 5.13 6.41 -6.32
N PRO A 14 4.76 7.45 -5.55
CA PRO A 14 3.39 7.59 -5.06
C PRO A 14 2.32 7.53 -6.15
N ARG A 15 2.59 8.13 -7.29
CA ARG A 15 1.64 8.17 -8.41
C ARG A 15 1.29 6.77 -8.93
N LYS A 16 2.30 5.92 -9.12
CA LYS A 16 2.09 4.54 -9.59
C LYS A 16 1.39 3.70 -8.54
N ALA A 17 1.74 3.87 -7.29
CA ALA A 17 1.13 3.14 -6.19
C ALA A 17 -0.35 3.51 -6.00
N ARG A 18 -0.71 4.79 -6.18
CA ARG A 18 -2.11 5.23 -6.10
C ARG A 18 -2.99 4.58 -7.16
N MET A 19 -2.47 4.39 -8.36
CA MET A 19 -3.22 3.73 -9.43
C MET A 19 -3.61 2.30 -9.03
N THR A 20 -2.70 1.56 -8.43
CA THR A 20 -2.98 0.21 -7.95
C THR A 20 -3.91 0.22 -6.74
N LEU A 21 -3.70 1.16 -5.84
CA LEU A 21 -4.50 1.26 -4.62
C LEU A 21 -5.96 1.57 -4.90
N ASP A 22 -6.23 2.37 -5.93
CA ASP A 22 -7.60 2.70 -6.34
C ASP A 22 -8.40 1.47 -6.76
N LEU A 23 -7.74 0.41 -7.21
CA LEU A 23 -8.40 -0.83 -7.62
C LEU A 23 -9.02 -1.60 -6.45
N ILE A 24 -8.50 -1.43 -5.25
CA ILE A 24 -8.95 -2.18 -4.06
C ILE A 24 -9.83 -1.37 -3.11
N ARG A 25 -9.96 -0.07 -3.36
CA ARG A 25 -10.75 0.80 -2.46
C ARG A 25 -12.20 0.37 -2.42
N GLY A 26 -12.72 0.13 -1.21
CA GLY A 26 -14.11 -0.29 -1.01
C GLY A 26 -14.40 -1.75 -1.31
N LYS A 27 -13.38 -2.53 -1.65
CA LYS A 27 -13.55 -3.97 -1.93
C LYS A 27 -13.42 -4.80 -0.65
N SER A 28 -14.03 -5.98 -0.63
CA SER A 28 -13.79 -6.93 0.45
C SER A 28 -12.31 -7.35 0.45
N VAL A 29 -11.82 -7.80 1.60
CA VAL A 29 -10.43 -8.26 1.72
C VAL A 29 -10.14 -9.39 0.72
N LYS A 30 -11.07 -10.32 0.58
CA LYS A 30 -10.94 -11.43 -0.38
C LYS A 30 -10.79 -10.93 -1.82
N ASP A 31 -11.66 -10.02 -2.23
CA ASP A 31 -11.62 -9.45 -3.58
C ASP A 31 -10.37 -8.60 -3.79
N ALA A 32 -10.00 -7.81 -2.80
CA ALA A 32 -8.79 -7.00 -2.85
C ALA A 32 -7.53 -7.86 -3.03
N ARG A 33 -7.42 -8.96 -2.30
CA ARG A 33 -6.32 -9.90 -2.45
C ARG A 33 -6.26 -10.51 -3.85
N ALA A 34 -7.42 -10.90 -4.38
CA ALA A 34 -7.50 -11.46 -5.73
C ALA A 34 -7.03 -10.44 -6.78
N ILE A 35 -7.47 -9.20 -6.68
CA ILE A 35 -7.06 -8.12 -7.57
C ILE A 35 -5.55 -7.91 -7.50
N LEU A 36 -4.98 -7.83 -6.30
CA LEU A 36 -3.55 -7.58 -6.12
C LEU A 36 -2.70 -8.76 -6.59
N ASN A 37 -3.16 -9.99 -6.38
CA ASN A 37 -2.46 -11.18 -6.87
C ASN A 37 -2.42 -11.26 -8.39
N ASN A 38 -3.46 -10.75 -9.06
CA ASN A 38 -3.55 -10.76 -10.52
C ASN A 38 -2.91 -9.53 -11.17
N THR A 39 -2.53 -8.53 -10.38
CA THR A 39 -1.86 -7.33 -10.88
C THR A 39 -0.35 -7.52 -10.77
N ASN A 40 0.32 -7.56 -11.90
CA ASN A 40 1.76 -7.85 -11.95
C ASN A 40 2.60 -6.56 -11.89
N THR A 41 2.60 -5.90 -10.74
CA THR A 41 3.41 -4.71 -10.50
C THR A 41 4.10 -4.78 -9.14
N LYS A 42 5.17 -4.02 -9.00
CA LYS A 42 5.88 -3.91 -7.71
C LYS A 42 4.95 -3.31 -6.64
N SER A 43 4.15 -2.31 -7.02
CA SER A 43 3.20 -1.66 -6.12
C SER A 43 2.18 -2.66 -5.57
N SER A 44 1.65 -3.55 -6.40
CA SER A 44 0.65 -4.53 -5.98
C SER A 44 1.21 -5.48 -4.92
N ARG A 45 2.47 -5.89 -5.05
CA ARG A 45 3.11 -6.77 -4.07
C ARG A 45 3.29 -6.08 -2.72
N LEU A 46 3.70 -4.82 -2.72
CA LEU A 46 3.86 -4.04 -1.49
C LEU A 46 2.51 -3.76 -0.82
N ILE A 47 1.51 -3.41 -1.60
CA ILE A 47 0.16 -3.15 -1.09
C ILE A 47 -0.46 -4.43 -0.53
N LEU A 48 -0.23 -5.57 -1.17
CA LEU A 48 -0.72 -6.86 -0.67
C LEU A 48 -0.15 -7.18 0.72
N LYS A 49 1.13 -6.90 0.95
CA LYS A 49 1.73 -7.08 2.27
C LYS A 49 1.09 -6.19 3.31
N VAL A 50 0.81 -4.93 2.98
CA VAL A 50 0.14 -3.99 3.89
C VAL A 50 -1.29 -4.47 4.17
N LEU A 51 -2.01 -4.91 3.16
CA LEU A 51 -3.37 -5.44 3.31
C LEU A 51 -3.39 -6.67 4.22
N ASN A 52 -2.48 -7.61 4.03
CA ASN A 52 -2.36 -8.79 4.87
C ASN A 52 -2.03 -8.42 6.32
N SER A 53 -1.17 -7.44 6.53
CA SER A 53 -0.83 -6.94 7.85
C SER A 53 -2.03 -6.28 8.55
N ALA A 54 -2.78 -5.45 7.84
CA ALA A 54 -3.99 -4.82 8.36
C ALA A 54 -5.05 -5.87 8.73
N THR A 55 -5.23 -6.87 7.88
CA THR A 55 -6.15 -7.98 8.13
C THR A 55 -5.74 -8.79 9.36
N ALA A 56 -4.45 -9.11 9.48
CA ALA A 56 -3.91 -9.81 10.66
C ALA A 56 -4.12 -8.99 11.94
N ASN A 57 -3.94 -7.68 11.89
CA ASN A 57 -4.21 -6.80 13.02
C ASN A 57 -5.69 -6.85 13.43
N ALA A 58 -6.61 -6.85 12.47
CA ALA A 58 -8.03 -6.93 12.73
C ALA A 58 -8.42 -8.27 13.38
N VAL A 59 -7.91 -9.37 12.83
CA VAL A 59 -8.23 -10.72 13.32
C VAL A 59 -7.61 -10.99 14.69
N ASN A 60 -6.33 -10.68 14.86
CA ASN A 60 -5.60 -11.06 16.07
C ASN A 60 -5.81 -10.09 17.24
N ASN A 61 -5.90 -8.79 16.96
CA ASN A 61 -5.99 -7.77 18.01
C ASN A 61 -7.43 -7.40 18.37
N LEU A 62 -8.33 -7.41 17.39
CA LEU A 62 -9.72 -7.01 17.57
C LEU A 62 -10.70 -8.17 17.49
N ASN A 63 -10.23 -9.38 17.27
CA ASN A 63 -11.04 -10.60 17.14
C ASN A 63 -12.15 -10.51 16.07
N LEU A 64 -11.88 -9.75 15.00
CA LEU A 64 -12.80 -9.63 13.90
C LEU A 64 -12.69 -10.84 12.97
N LYS A 65 -13.78 -11.13 12.26
CA LYS A 65 -13.82 -12.23 11.28
C LYS A 65 -13.31 -11.70 9.94
N GLU A 66 -12.36 -12.40 9.35
CA GLU A 66 -11.77 -12.00 8.07
C GLU A 66 -12.82 -11.89 6.96
N GLU A 67 -13.82 -12.78 6.96
CA GLU A 67 -14.86 -12.81 5.95
C GLU A 67 -15.75 -11.56 5.94
N GLU A 68 -15.82 -10.84 7.05
CA GLU A 68 -16.62 -9.63 7.20
C GLU A 68 -15.82 -8.36 6.90
N LEU A 69 -14.51 -8.47 6.68
CA LEU A 69 -13.65 -7.32 6.50
C LEU A 69 -13.68 -6.79 5.07
N PHE A 70 -13.63 -5.48 4.95
CA PHE A 70 -13.47 -4.78 3.67
C PHE A 70 -12.48 -3.63 3.83
N VAL A 71 -11.94 -3.17 2.72
CA VAL A 71 -11.03 -2.03 2.71
C VAL A 71 -11.86 -0.77 2.87
N SER A 72 -11.87 -0.21 4.07
CA SER A 72 -12.66 0.99 4.38
C SER A 72 -11.97 2.25 3.88
N GLU A 73 -10.67 2.31 4.02
CA GLU A 73 -9.88 3.47 3.61
C GLU A 73 -8.48 3.02 3.23
N CYS A 74 -7.95 3.60 2.18
CA CYS A 74 -6.57 3.38 1.77
C CYS A 74 -6.04 4.63 1.10
N PHE A 75 -4.80 4.97 1.38
CA PHE A 75 -4.18 6.15 0.80
C PHE A 75 -2.66 6.02 0.80
N ILE A 76 -2.03 6.84 0.00
CA ILE A 76 -0.59 6.91 -0.13
C ILE A 76 -0.15 8.35 0.09
N ASN A 77 0.77 8.53 1.02
CA ASN A 77 1.42 9.81 1.27
C ASN A 77 2.84 9.77 0.70
N PRO A 78 3.32 10.88 0.10
CA PRO A 78 4.71 10.94 -0.34
C PRO A 78 5.66 10.83 0.84
N GLY A 79 6.69 10.00 0.70
CA GLY A 79 7.76 9.90 1.67
C GLY A 79 8.97 10.71 1.27
N PRO A 80 10.09 10.58 2.00
CA PRO A 80 11.32 11.27 1.65
C PRO A 80 11.81 10.91 0.26
N VAL A 81 12.35 11.90 -0.45
CA VAL A 81 12.97 11.69 -1.76
C VAL A 81 14.43 11.33 -1.54
N LEU A 82 14.84 10.17 -2.03
CA LEU A 82 16.24 9.75 -2.00
C LEU A 82 16.94 10.27 -3.23
N LYS A 83 17.90 11.14 -3.02
CA LYS A 83 18.68 11.73 -4.11
C LYS A 83 19.76 10.76 -4.56
N ARG A 84 19.79 10.47 -5.84
CA ARG A 84 20.79 9.60 -6.46
C ARG A 84 21.50 10.34 -7.58
N ILE A 85 22.75 9.97 -7.83
CA ILE A 85 23.56 10.56 -8.88
C ILE A 85 23.80 9.49 -9.92
N LYS A 86 23.55 9.84 -11.18
CA LYS A 86 23.87 8.99 -12.33
C LYS A 86 24.83 9.73 -13.23
N PHE A 87 25.91 9.06 -13.62
CA PHE A 87 26.86 9.64 -14.57
C PHE A 87 26.25 9.63 -15.98
N GLY A 88 26.10 10.81 -16.55
CA GLY A 88 25.71 10.97 -17.94
C GLY A 88 26.89 10.84 -18.90
N SER A 89 26.66 11.06 -20.19
CA SER A 89 27.70 11.06 -21.19
C SER A 89 28.66 12.23 -20.96
N ARG A 90 29.96 12.06 -21.26
CA ARG A 90 31.03 13.06 -21.14
C ARG A 90 31.23 13.60 -19.72
N THR A 91 31.24 12.71 -18.73
CA THR A 91 31.47 13.06 -17.31
C THR A 91 30.45 14.02 -16.69
N LYS A 92 29.32 14.27 -17.33
CA LYS A 92 28.23 15.00 -16.70
C LYS A 92 27.54 14.14 -15.63
N VAL A 93 27.26 14.76 -14.50
CA VAL A 93 26.54 14.11 -13.39
C VAL A 93 25.07 14.51 -13.48
N ASP A 94 24.20 13.54 -13.78
CA ASP A 94 22.77 13.73 -13.79
C ASP A 94 22.19 13.35 -12.42
N ARG A 95 21.33 14.22 -11.90
CA ARG A 95 20.63 13.96 -10.66
C ARG A 95 19.39 13.14 -10.93
N ARG A 96 19.23 12.06 -10.16
CA ARG A 96 18.02 11.26 -10.18
C ARG A 96 17.44 11.17 -8.79
N ASP A 97 16.13 11.41 -8.70
CA ASP A 97 15.40 11.33 -7.45
C ASP A 97 14.68 9.99 -7.38
N LYS A 98 14.91 9.25 -6.31
CA LYS A 98 14.17 8.03 -6.02
C LYS A 98 13.10 8.37 -5.00
N ARG A 99 11.85 8.35 -5.43
CA ARG A 99 10.71 8.69 -4.58
C ARG A 99 10.29 7.51 -3.75
N THR A 100 9.89 7.78 -2.52
CA THR A 100 9.33 6.79 -1.62
C THR A 100 7.90 7.15 -1.28
N SER A 101 7.17 6.17 -0.75
CA SER A 101 5.76 6.31 -0.41
C SER A 101 5.47 5.71 0.96
N HIS A 102 4.51 6.29 1.67
CA HIS A 102 3.92 5.69 2.87
C HIS A 102 2.56 5.12 2.48
N ILE A 103 2.43 3.80 2.51
CA ILE A 103 1.21 3.10 2.13
C ILE A 103 0.42 2.79 3.39
N THR A 104 -0.82 3.25 3.46
CA THR A 104 -1.72 2.98 4.58
C THR A 104 -2.98 2.29 4.07
N VAL A 105 -3.35 1.19 4.71
CA VAL A 105 -4.59 0.46 4.42
C VAL A 105 -5.34 0.26 5.72
N LYS A 106 -6.61 0.65 5.73
CA LYS A 106 -7.52 0.42 6.85
C LYS A 106 -8.58 -0.59 6.43
N VAL A 107 -8.85 -1.55 7.29
CA VAL A 107 -9.90 -2.54 7.09
C VAL A 107 -10.92 -2.40 8.21
N SER A 108 -12.18 -2.66 7.90
CA SER A 108 -13.29 -2.53 8.84
C SER A 108 -14.29 -3.64 8.61
N ASP A 109 -15.07 -3.97 9.64
CA ASP A 109 -16.23 -4.87 9.53
C ASP A 109 -17.55 -4.12 9.31
N GLY A 110 -17.49 -2.79 9.25
CA GLY A 110 -18.67 -1.96 9.08
C GLY A 110 -19.50 -1.77 10.34
N LYS A 111 -19.06 -2.31 11.46
CA LYS A 111 -19.76 -2.18 12.75
C LYS A 111 -19.06 -1.14 13.62
N GLU A 112 -19.82 -0.29 14.24
CA GLU A 112 -19.28 0.64 15.22
C GLU A 112 -19.08 -0.09 16.56
N ALA A 113 -18.02 0.31 17.24
CA ALA A 113 -17.70 -0.26 18.55
C ALA A 113 -18.70 0.19 19.63
#